data_4c0d388c204ded41b6f959588b022c3c
#
_entry.id   4c0d388c204ded41b6f959588b022c3c
#
_cell.length_a   1.000
_cell.length_b   1.000
_cell.length_c   1.000
_cell.angle_alpha   90.00
_cell.angle_beta   90.00
_cell.angle_gamma   90.00
#
_symmetry.space_group_name_H-M   'P 1'
#
loop_
_entity.id
_entity.type
_entity.pdbx_description
1 polymer ?
#
loop_
_entity_poly.entity_id
_entity_poly.type
_entity_poly.pdbx_seq_one_letter_code
_entity_poly.pdbx_strand_id
1 'polypeptide(L)'
;MNRPPEEYVHVTEDKLLAFAVACFESAGLDHEHAHTIGRLLVNSDMRGVRTHGTRAVNRYCRAFEEGNTNPQPDVRQIHEAPTGVVIDGDGTLGYLPMVRATEAAIDRASKLGL
;
A
#
# COMPACT_ATOMS: atom_id res chain seq x y z
N MET A 1 2.40 13.10 16.05
CA MET A 1 1.08 13.76 16.16
C MET A 1 0.61 14.15 14.78
N ASN A 2 -0.65 13.87 14.45
CA ASN A 2 -1.22 14.11 13.10
C ASN A 2 -1.76 15.56 12.98
N ARG A 3 -0.87 16.55 13.09
CA ARG A 3 -1.23 17.97 12.91
C ARG A 3 -1.15 18.36 11.43
N PRO A 4 -2.07 19.19 10.91
CA PRO A 4 -1.93 19.74 9.59
C PRO A 4 -0.65 20.58 9.50
N PRO A 5 0.05 20.61 8.34
CA PRO A 5 1.14 21.52 8.11
C PRO A 5 0.64 22.97 8.15
N GLU A 6 1.52 23.91 8.50
CA GLU A 6 1.21 25.35 8.50
C GLU A 6 1.03 25.89 7.07
N GLU A 7 1.81 25.34 6.13
CA GLU A 7 1.72 25.65 4.71
C GLU A 7 1.36 24.39 3.91
N TYR A 8 0.42 24.51 2.98
CA TYR A 8 0.01 23.40 2.10
C TYR A 8 -0.65 23.95 0.82
N VAL A 9 -0.67 23.12 -0.19
CA VAL A 9 -1.42 23.35 -1.43
C VAL A 9 -2.56 22.33 -1.55
N HIS A 10 -3.68 22.78 -2.09
CA HIS A 10 -4.77 21.87 -2.42
C HIS A 10 -4.55 21.26 -3.79
N VAL A 11 -4.65 19.95 -3.86
CA VAL A 11 -4.66 19.17 -5.10
C VAL A 11 -5.88 18.26 -5.13
N THR A 12 -6.36 17.91 -6.31
CA THR A 12 -7.45 16.94 -6.43
C THR A 12 -6.94 15.53 -6.13
N GLU A 13 -7.83 14.67 -5.65
CA GLU A 13 -7.52 13.27 -5.36
C GLU A 13 -6.87 12.58 -6.56
N ASP A 14 -7.46 12.71 -7.76
CA ASP A 14 -6.95 12.08 -8.99
C ASP A 14 -5.52 12.51 -9.33
N LYS A 15 -5.21 13.80 -9.18
CA LYS A 15 -3.85 14.31 -9.43
C LYS A 15 -2.84 13.78 -8.42
N LEU A 16 -3.24 13.70 -7.16
CA LEU A 16 -2.39 13.18 -6.10
C LEU A 16 -2.14 11.68 -6.29
N LEU A 17 -3.18 10.92 -6.68
CA LEU A 17 -3.05 9.51 -7.01
C LEU A 17 -2.14 9.29 -8.21
N ALA A 18 -2.37 10.01 -9.31
CA ALA A 18 -1.53 9.90 -10.51
C ALA A 18 -0.06 10.22 -10.21
N PHE A 19 0.22 11.23 -9.39
CA PHE A 19 1.57 11.56 -8.95
C PHE A 19 2.19 10.42 -8.13
N ALA A 20 1.48 9.87 -7.15
CA ALA A 20 2.00 8.78 -6.32
C ALA A 20 2.29 7.52 -7.16
N VAL A 21 1.39 7.17 -8.08
CA VAL A 21 1.56 6.03 -9.01
C VAL A 21 2.80 6.23 -9.87
N ALA A 22 2.96 7.39 -10.51
CA ALA A 22 4.12 7.68 -11.35
C ALA A 22 5.44 7.59 -10.58
N CYS A 23 5.48 8.05 -9.33
CA CYS A 23 6.66 7.92 -8.46
C CYS A 23 7.01 6.46 -8.19
N PHE A 24 6.02 5.62 -7.86
CA PHE A 24 6.25 4.20 -7.59
C PHE A 24 6.65 3.42 -8.83
N GLU A 25 6.04 3.70 -9.99
CA GLU A 25 6.44 3.10 -11.27
C GLU A 25 7.91 3.47 -11.60
N SER A 26 8.30 4.73 -11.37
CA SER A 26 9.69 5.16 -11.57
C SER A 26 10.67 4.47 -10.61
N ALA A 27 10.20 4.04 -9.44
CA ALA A 27 10.99 3.28 -8.47
C ALA A 27 10.97 1.76 -8.71
N GLY A 28 10.38 1.31 -9.84
CA GLY A 28 10.43 -0.07 -10.32
C GLY A 28 9.21 -0.94 -10.04
N LEU A 29 8.12 -0.38 -9.51
CA LEU A 29 6.87 -1.12 -9.35
C LEU A 29 6.13 -1.25 -10.68
N ASP A 30 5.40 -2.34 -10.86
CA ASP A 30 4.39 -2.40 -11.91
C ASP A 30 3.18 -1.49 -11.57
N HIS A 31 2.36 -1.21 -12.59
CA HIS A 31 1.22 -0.29 -12.46
C HIS A 31 0.21 -0.73 -11.40
N GLU A 32 -0.12 -2.01 -11.32
CA GLU A 32 -1.13 -2.54 -10.39
C GLU A 32 -0.68 -2.34 -8.93
N HIS A 33 0.57 -2.69 -8.64
CA HIS A 33 1.15 -2.50 -7.31
C HIS A 33 1.31 -1.02 -6.96
N ALA A 34 1.83 -0.20 -7.89
CA ALA A 34 1.96 1.24 -7.72
C ALA A 34 0.61 1.90 -7.43
N HIS A 35 -0.43 1.53 -8.18
CA HIS A 35 -1.79 2.03 -7.98
C HIS A 35 -2.37 1.60 -6.63
N THR A 36 -2.19 0.35 -6.23
CA THR A 36 -2.68 -0.16 -4.94
C THR A 36 -2.09 0.62 -3.77
N ILE A 37 -0.77 0.80 -3.74
CA ILE A 37 -0.10 1.54 -2.67
C ILE A 37 -0.51 3.02 -2.72
N GLY A 38 -0.47 3.64 -3.91
CA GLY A 38 -0.84 5.04 -4.12
C GLY A 38 -2.26 5.34 -3.62
N ARG A 39 -3.24 4.50 -3.97
CA ARG A 39 -4.63 4.63 -3.53
C ARG A 39 -4.78 4.55 -2.01
N LEU A 40 -4.07 3.66 -1.35
CA LEU A 40 -4.14 3.52 0.11
C LEU A 40 -3.53 4.72 0.83
N LEU A 41 -2.43 5.28 0.30
CA LEU A 41 -1.81 6.50 0.83
C LEU A 41 -2.71 7.73 0.64
N VAL A 42 -3.27 7.91 -0.55
CA VAL A 42 -4.20 9.02 -0.85
C VAL A 42 -5.45 8.90 0.03
N ASN A 43 -6.02 7.70 0.21
CA ASN A 43 -7.14 7.48 1.09
C ASN A 43 -6.83 7.86 2.55
N SER A 44 -5.60 7.63 3.01
CA SER A 44 -5.15 8.08 4.33
C SER A 44 -5.11 9.61 4.44
N ASP A 45 -4.64 10.30 3.41
CA ASP A 45 -4.66 11.78 3.35
C ASP A 45 -6.08 12.33 3.34
N MET A 46 -6.98 11.73 2.54
CA MET A 46 -8.40 12.12 2.46
C MET A 46 -9.13 11.96 3.79
N ARG A 47 -8.68 11.03 4.64
CA ARG A 47 -9.17 10.83 6.01
C ARG A 47 -8.47 11.74 7.04
N GLY A 48 -7.55 12.59 6.63
CA GLY A 48 -6.76 13.45 7.51
C GLY A 48 -5.64 12.73 8.26
N VAL A 49 -5.31 11.48 7.92
CA VAL A 49 -4.23 10.71 8.56
C VAL A 49 -2.91 10.92 7.81
N ARG A 50 -2.44 12.16 7.81
CA ARG A 50 -1.27 12.61 7.03
C ARG A 50 0.04 11.91 7.35
N THR A 51 0.19 11.38 8.55
CA THR A 51 1.39 10.61 8.94
C THR A 51 1.53 9.29 8.20
N HIS A 52 0.42 8.78 7.63
CA HIS A 52 0.33 7.52 6.89
C HIS A 52 -0.11 7.74 5.43
N GLY A 53 -0.05 8.97 4.95
CA GLY A 53 -0.43 9.39 3.61
C GLY A 53 0.74 9.54 2.64
N THR A 54 0.51 10.31 1.59
CA THR A 54 1.44 10.50 0.45
C THR A 54 2.78 11.14 0.81
N ARG A 55 2.91 11.77 1.98
CA ARG A 55 4.22 12.19 2.50
C ARG A 55 5.23 11.04 2.62
N ALA A 56 4.76 9.79 2.64
CA ALA A 56 5.63 8.61 2.71
C ALA A 56 6.20 8.20 1.34
N VAL A 57 5.67 8.70 0.22
CA VAL A 57 6.05 8.31 -1.14
C VAL A 57 7.56 8.37 -1.36
N ASN A 58 8.18 9.52 -1.06
CA ASN A 58 9.63 9.68 -1.24
C ASN A 58 10.45 8.63 -0.45
N ARG A 59 10.09 8.37 0.79
CA ARG A 59 10.78 7.37 1.62
C ARG A 59 10.64 5.96 1.05
N TYR A 60 9.47 5.62 0.54
CA TYR A 60 9.21 4.31 -0.04
C TYR A 60 9.92 4.13 -1.38
N CYS A 61 9.90 5.15 -2.26
CA CYS A 61 10.66 5.10 -3.51
C CYS A 61 12.15 4.87 -3.25
N ARG A 62 12.74 5.59 -2.29
CA ARG A 62 14.14 5.35 -1.90
C ARG A 62 14.39 3.93 -1.41
N ALA A 63 13.49 3.37 -0.61
CA ALA A 63 13.64 2.00 -0.12
C ALA A 63 13.65 0.96 -1.26
N PHE A 64 12.87 1.19 -2.32
CA PHE A 64 12.90 0.38 -3.53
C PHE A 64 14.20 0.57 -4.33
N GLU A 65 14.59 1.82 -4.58
CA GLU A 65 15.81 2.17 -5.33
C GLU A 65 17.10 1.65 -4.66
N GLU A 66 17.15 1.68 -3.35
CA GLU A 66 18.28 1.21 -2.54
C GLU A 66 18.29 -0.32 -2.37
N GLY A 67 17.27 -1.04 -2.86
CA GLY A 67 17.16 -2.49 -2.72
C GLY A 67 16.79 -2.98 -1.32
N ASN A 68 16.37 -2.07 -0.43
CA ASN A 68 15.91 -2.41 0.93
C ASN A 68 14.51 -3.03 0.93
N THR A 69 13.77 -2.90 -0.17
CA THR A 69 12.41 -3.37 -0.34
C THR A 69 12.24 -3.88 -1.77
N ASN A 70 11.60 -5.04 -1.93
CA ASN A 70 11.38 -5.65 -3.24
C ASN A 70 10.31 -4.88 -4.04
N PRO A 71 10.66 -4.25 -5.20
CA PRO A 71 9.69 -3.54 -6.02
C PRO A 71 8.81 -4.45 -6.89
N GLN A 72 9.21 -5.71 -7.10
CA GLN A 72 8.49 -6.69 -7.92
C GLN A 72 8.24 -7.98 -7.14
N PRO A 73 7.42 -7.93 -6.07
CA PRO A 73 7.22 -9.05 -5.19
C PRO A 73 6.31 -10.12 -5.80
N ASP A 74 6.61 -11.37 -5.50
CA ASP A 74 5.71 -12.49 -5.68
C ASP A 74 4.98 -12.77 -4.36
N VAL A 75 3.95 -11.96 -4.07
CA VAL A 75 3.16 -12.10 -2.85
C VAL A 75 2.32 -13.38 -2.92
N ARG A 76 2.59 -14.34 -2.03
CA ARG A 76 2.01 -15.69 -2.06
C ARG A 76 1.35 -16.09 -0.76
N GLN A 77 0.31 -16.90 -0.87
CA GLN A 77 -0.20 -17.68 0.25
C GLN A 77 0.69 -18.93 0.40
N ILE A 78 1.39 -19.03 1.54
CA ILE A 78 2.32 -20.15 1.82
C ILE A 78 1.74 -21.19 2.77
N HIS A 79 0.68 -20.86 3.48
CA HIS A 79 -0.05 -21.81 4.33
C HIS A 79 -1.53 -21.45 4.36
N GLU A 80 -2.37 -22.49 4.49
CA GLU A 80 -3.81 -22.37 4.61
C GLU A 80 -4.37 -23.30 5.68
N ALA A 81 -5.28 -22.78 6.48
CA ALA A 81 -6.13 -23.50 7.41
C ALA A 81 -7.58 -23.02 7.24
N PRO A 82 -8.59 -23.76 7.73
CA PRO A 82 -9.99 -23.34 7.60
C PRO A 82 -10.25 -21.93 8.12
N THR A 83 -9.60 -21.52 9.19
CA THR A 83 -9.81 -20.23 9.87
C THR A 83 -8.69 -19.22 9.65
N GLY A 84 -7.70 -19.51 8.81
CA GLY A 84 -6.58 -18.58 8.61
C GLY A 84 -5.68 -18.91 7.43
N VAL A 85 -4.88 -17.93 7.06
CA VAL A 85 -3.83 -18.02 6.02
C VAL A 85 -2.55 -17.37 6.51
N VAL A 86 -1.43 -17.81 5.96
CA VAL A 86 -0.15 -17.10 6.05
C VAL A 86 0.22 -16.61 4.67
N ILE A 87 0.45 -15.30 4.56
CA ILE A 87 0.87 -14.62 3.34
C ILE A 87 2.35 -14.27 3.44
N ASP A 88 3.13 -14.70 2.46
CA ASP A 88 4.49 -14.24 2.26
C ASP A 88 4.48 -12.99 1.41
N GLY A 89 5.04 -11.90 1.92
CA GLY A 89 5.11 -10.62 1.22
C GLY A 89 6.33 -10.44 0.33
N ASP A 90 7.23 -11.43 0.28
CA ASP A 90 8.43 -11.41 -0.57
C ASP A 90 9.28 -10.14 -0.42
N GLY A 91 9.40 -9.64 0.80
CA GLY A 91 10.23 -8.46 1.13
C GLY A 91 9.70 -7.11 0.63
N THR A 92 8.45 -7.03 0.18
CA THR A 92 7.84 -5.76 -0.23
C THR A 92 7.23 -4.97 0.94
N LEU A 93 6.71 -3.77 0.65
CA LEU A 93 5.94 -2.98 1.62
C LEU A 93 4.68 -3.75 2.04
N GLY A 94 4.31 -3.63 3.32
CA GLY A 94 3.18 -4.34 3.91
C GLY A 94 1.81 -4.09 3.27
N TYR A 95 1.67 -3.13 2.37
CA TYR A 95 0.38 -2.80 1.73
C TYR A 95 -0.18 -3.95 0.90
N LEU A 96 0.63 -4.52 0.01
CA LEU A 96 0.19 -5.60 -0.90
C LEU A 96 -0.18 -6.89 -0.14
N PRO A 97 0.69 -7.43 0.74
CA PRO A 97 0.34 -8.62 1.50
C PRO A 97 -0.86 -8.38 2.44
N MET A 98 -1.02 -7.17 2.99
CA MET A 98 -2.19 -6.85 3.82
C MET A 98 -3.49 -6.78 3.03
N VAL A 99 -3.49 -6.28 1.80
CA VAL A 99 -4.67 -6.33 0.92
C VAL A 99 -5.07 -7.79 0.70
N ARG A 100 -4.13 -8.66 0.31
CA ARG A 100 -4.41 -10.09 0.09
C ARG A 100 -4.87 -10.81 1.37
N ALA A 101 -4.24 -10.51 2.50
CA ALA A 101 -4.67 -11.07 3.78
C ALA A 101 -6.08 -10.63 4.17
N THR A 102 -6.43 -9.36 3.91
CA THR A 102 -7.76 -8.81 4.17
C THR A 102 -8.82 -9.48 3.29
N GLU A 103 -8.56 -9.64 2.01
CA GLU A 103 -9.46 -10.33 1.07
C GLU A 103 -9.67 -11.79 1.48
N ALA A 104 -8.60 -12.49 1.86
CA ALA A 104 -8.68 -13.85 2.36
C ALA A 104 -9.48 -13.97 3.68
N ALA A 105 -9.35 -12.97 4.56
CA ALA A 105 -10.13 -12.93 5.81
C ALA A 105 -11.62 -12.68 5.55
N ILE A 106 -11.95 -11.75 4.64
CA ILE A 106 -13.34 -11.46 4.24
C ILE A 106 -13.99 -12.69 3.62
N ASP A 107 -13.30 -13.37 2.71
CA ASP A 107 -13.81 -14.59 2.06
C ASP A 107 -14.12 -15.69 3.10
N ARG A 108 -13.22 -15.90 4.07
CA ARG A 108 -13.44 -16.88 5.15
C ARG A 108 -14.58 -16.50 6.08
N ALA A 109 -14.61 -15.23 6.49
CA ALA A 109 -15.69 -14.73 7.35
C ALA A 109 -17.06 -14.93 6.71
N SER A 110 -17.19 -14.64 5.40
CA SER A 110 -18.44 -14.82 4.67
C SER A 110 -18.86 -16.30 4.54
N LYS A 111 -17.90 -17.23 4.45
CA LYS A 111 -18.17 -18.68 4.32
C LYS A 111 -18.41 -19.37 5.65
N LEU A 112 -17.74 -18.94 6.71
CA LEU A 112 -17.78 -19.57 8.02
C LEU A 112 -18.71 -18.87 9.01
N GLY A 113 -19.22 -17.70 8.68
CA GLY A 113 -20.09 -16.92 9.56
C GLY A 113 -19.35 -16.26 10.74
N LEU A 114 -18.08 -15.97 10.57
CA LEU A 114 -17.22 -15.37 11.59
C LEU A 114 -17.25 -13.83 11.54
#